data_470a15a25f6e23c394699d7d4dbf270b
#
_entry.id   470a15a25f6e23c394699d7d4dbf270b
#
_cell.length_a   1.000
_cell.length_b   1.000
_cell.length_c   1.000
_cell.angle_alpha   90.00
_cell.angle_beta   90.00
_cell.angle_gamma   90.00
#
_symmetry.space_group_name_H-M   'P 1'
#
loop_
_entity.id
_entity.type
_entity.pdbx_description
1 polymer ?
#
loop_
_entity_poly.entity_id
_entity_poly.type
_entity_poly.pdbx_seq_one_letter_code
_entity_poly.pdbx_strand_id
1 'polypeptide(L)'
;MDESTTILALAIGARVRQERQSRGWTLDQLAEAAGVSRRMVINVEQGSVNPSVGTLLRISDALGVGLPALVESPQPKPVKVTRRGEGAALWHGESGGRGVLVAGTERPDVVELWDWTLAPGDHHATEAHAPGTKELLQVLQGTITMAVAEQCIILDAGDAVSFPGDMAHSFANPGAEPARFSLAVFEPGVGSGHRSEMAGNRPGERP
;
A
#
# COMPACT_ATOMS: atom_id res chain seq x y z
N MET A 1 4.64 6.97 -37.87
CA MET A 1 4.08 7.58 -36.64
C MET A 1 4.86 8.87 -36.42
N ASP A 2 4.23 9.93 -36.02
CA ASP A 2 4.97 11.10 -35.57
C ASP A 2 5.64 10.84 -34.21
N GLU A 3 6.55 11.70 -33.83
CA GLU A 3 7.36 11.55 -32.62
C GLU A 3 6.47 11.51 -31.36
N SER A 4 5.44 12.33 -31.29
CA SER A 4 4.45 12.40 -30.21
C SER A 4 3.69 11.10 -30.03
N THR A 5 3.23 10.51 -31.15
CA THR A 5 2.50 9.22 -31.14
C THR A 5 3.40 8.07 -30.69
N THR A 6 4.68 8.12 -31.06
CA THR A 6 5.65 7.10 -30.65
C THR A 6 5.93 7.18 -29.14
N ILE A 7 6.13 8.36 -28.60
CA ILE A 7 6.33 8.59 -27.16
C ILE A 7 5.12 8.08 -26.36
N LEU A 8 3.91 8.41 -26.82
CA LEU A 8 2.69 7.95 -26.17
C LEU A 8 2.55 6.42 -26.21
N ALA A 9 2.81 5.80 -27.37
CA ALA A 9 2.74 4.34 -27.50
C ALA A 9 3.74 3.62 -26.58
N LEU A 10 4.95 4.14 -26.43
CA LEU A 10 5.95 3.62 -25.49
C LEU A 10 5.50 3.77 -24.03
N ALA A 11 4.93 4.93 -23.66
CA ALA A 11 4.42 5.18 -22.32
C ALA A 11 3.27 4.23 -21.95
N ILE A 12 2.29 4.06 -22.85
CA ILE A 12 1.19 3.10 -22.69
C ILE A 12 1.73 1.68 -22.54
N GLY A 13 2.66 1.29 -23.39
CA GLY A 13 3.25 -0.06 -23.36
C GLY A 13 3.98 -0.35 -22.05
N ALA A 14 4.78 0.60 -21.57
CA ALA A 14 5.45 0.51 -20.27
C ALA A 14 4.44 0.35 -19.11
N ARG A 15 3.33 1.10 -19.14
CA ARG A 15 2.30 1.03 -18.13
C ARG A 15 1.55 -0.32 -18.14
N VAL A 16 1.16 -0.80 -19.32
CA VAL A 16 0.52 -2.12 -19.48
C VAL A 16 1.43 -3.22 -18.93
N ARG A 17 2.72 -3.18 -19.26
CA ARG A 17 3.71 -4.14 -18.75
C ARG A 17 3.85 -4.07 -17.23
N GLN A 18 3.92 -2.88 -16.66
CA GLN A 18 4.01 -2.67 -15.20
C GLN A 18 2.78 -3.25 -14.50
N GLU A 19 1.58 -2.94 -14.99
CA GLU A 19 0.33 -3.42 -14.41
C GLU A 19 0.17 -4.95 -14.52
N ARG A 20 0.60 -5.55 -15.62
CA ARG A 20 0.64 -7.00 -15.77
C ARG A 20 1.61 -7.63 -14.77
N GLN A 21 2.84 -7.10 -14.68
CA GLN A 21 3.87 -7.64 -13.80
C GLN A 21 3.53 -7.50 -12.32
N SER A 22 2.89 -6.40 -11.91
CA SER A 22 2.44 -6.22 -10.52
C SER A 22 1.42 -7.26 -10.07
N ARG A 23 0.68 -7.87 -11.03
CA ARG A 23 -0.25 -8.97 -10.79
C ARG A 23 0.39 -10.34 -10.92
N GLY A 24 1.68 -10.42 -11.21
CA GLY A 24 2.38 -11.68 -11.48
C GLY A 24 1.92 -12.39 -12.76
N TRP A 25 1.25 -11.68 -13.68
CA TRP A 25 0.67 -12.29 -14.88
C TRP A 25 1.71 -12.48 -15.98
N THR A 26 1.56 -13.62 -16.70
CA THR A 26 2.26 -13.87 -17.96
C THR A 26 1.60 -13.08 -19.11
N LEU A 27 2.28 -12.98 -20.24
CA LEU A 27 1.71 -12.39 -21.46
C LEU A 27 0.46 -13.14 -21.93
N ASP A 28 0.44 -14.46 -21.77
CA ASP A 28 -0.69 -15.30 -22.18
C ASP A 28 -1.91 -15.06 -21.28
N GLN A 29 -1.72 -14.93 -19.97
CA GLN A 29 -2.80 -14.62 -19.04
C GLN A 29 -3.44 -13.25 -19.31
N LEU A 30 -2.62 -12.21 -19.59
CA LEU A 30 -3.18 -10.91 -19.98
C LEU A 30 -3.90 -10.99 -21.34
N ALA A 31 -3.36 -11.71 -22.31
CA ALA A 31 -3.97 -11.87 -23.63
C ALA A 31 -5.34 -12.54 -23.52
N GLU A 32 -5.45 -13.62 -22.75
CA GLU A 32 -6.69 -14.34 -22.46
C GLU A 32 -7.71 -13.44 -21.74
N ALA A 33 -7.30 -12.81 -20.65
CA ALA A 33 -8.19 -11.95 -19.86
C ALA A 33 -8.72 -10.74 -20.66
N ALA A 34 -7.90 -10.17 -21.54
CA ALA A 34 -8.27 -9.04 -22.40
C ALA A 34 -8.97 -9.46 -23.71
N GLY A 35 -9.05 -10.74 -24.03
CA GLY A 35 -9.60 -11.22 -25.30
C GLY A 35 -8.83 -10.71 -26.52
N VAL A 36 -7.50 -10.60 -26.42
CA VAL A 36 -6.61 -10.18 -27.50
C VAL A 36 -5.53 -11.25 -27.77
N SER A 37 -4.88 -11.20 -28.92
CA SER A 37 -3.78 -12.14 -29.19
C SER A 37 -2.56 -11.82 -28.33
N ARG A 38 -1.78 -12.84 -27.94
CA ARG A 38 -0.49 -12.68 -27.24
C ARG A 38 0.45 -11.73 -28.00
N ARG A 39 0.46 -11.80 -29.32
CA ARG A 39 1.26 -10.90 -30.16
C ARG A 39 0.81 -9.44 -30.02
N MET A 40 -0.49 -9.19 -29.89
CA MET A 40 -1.00 -7.86 -29.64
C MET A 40 -0.49 -7.30 -28.30
N VAL A 41 -0.51 -8.09 -27.23
CA VAL A 41 0.02 -7.71 -25.93
C VAL A 41 1.51 -7.37 -26.04
N ILE A 42 2.30 -8.22 -26.69
CA ILE A 42 3.74 -7.97 -26.91
C ILE A 42 3.94 -6.64 -27.65
N ASN A 43 3.24 -6.44 -28.75
CA ASN A 43 3.40 -5.23 -29.57
C ASN A 43 2.98 -3.96 -28.79
N VAL A 44 1.92 -4.05 -27.97
CA VAL A 44 1.50 -2.95 -27.10
C VAL A 44 2.56 -2.68 -26.04
N GLU A 45 3.06 -3.68 -25.33
CA GLU A 45 4.09 -3.51 -24.28
C GLU A 45 5.43 -2.98 -24.83
N GLN A 46 5.72 -3.23 -26.10
CA GLN A 46 6.89 -2.69 -26.77
C GLN A 46 6.68 -1.30 -27.40
N GLY A 47 5.45 -0.77 -27.37
CA GLY A 47 5.12 0.48 -28.04
C GLY A 47 5.27 0.41 -29.56
N SER A 48 5.32 -0.80 -30.15
CA SER A 48 5.56 -1.01 -31.57
C SER A 48 4.32 -0.87 -32.45
N VAL A 49 3.15 -0.67 -31.82
CA VAL A 49 1.85 -0.44 -32.47
C VAL A 49 1.12 0.72 -31.81
N ASN A 50 0.21 1.34 -32.55
CA ASN A 50 -0.78 2.24 -31.97
C ASN A 50 -2.09 1.44 -31.80
N PRO A 51 -2.39 0.94 -30.59
CA PRO A 51 -3.57 0.13 -30.36
C PRO A 51 -4.84 0.95 -30.52
N SER A 52 -5.90 0.35 -31.05
CA SER A 52 -7.21 0.99 -31.09
C SER A 52 -7.73 1.27 -29.68
N VAL A 53 -8.59 2.27 -29.52
CA VAL A 53 -9.27 2.56 -28.25
C VAL A 53 -9.99 1.31 -27.72
N GLY A 54 -10.63 0.54 -28.59
CA GLY A 54 -11.29 -0.73 -28.19
C GLY A 54 -10.30 -1.77 -27.67
N THR A 55 -9.07 -1.83 -28.18
CA THR A 55 -8.04 -2.71 -27.66
C THR A 55 -7.54 -2.23 -26.28
N LEU A 56 -7.35 -0.92 -26.13
CA LEU A 56 -6.94 -0.32 -24.85
C LEU A 56 -8.01 -0.51 -23.78
N LEU A 57 -9.29 -0.36 -24.10
CA LEU A 57 -10.38 -0.63 -23.16
C LEU A 57 -10.38 -2.08 -22.68
N ARG A 58 -10.24 -3.07 -23.56
CA ARG A 58 -10.17 -4.47 -23.16
C ARG A 58 -8.97 -4.77 -22.25
N ILE A 59 -7.80 -4.20 -22.56
CA ILE A 59 -6.60 -4.35 -21.71
C ILE A 59 -6.82 -3.65 -20.37
N SER A 60 -7.39 -2.46 -20.36
CA SER A 60 -7.75 -1.66 -19.19
C SER A 60 -8.69 -2.44 -18.27
N ASP A 61 -9.76 -3.00 -18.81
CA ASP A 61 -10.73 -3.80 -18.07
C ASP A 61 -10.10 -5.07 -17.49
N ALA A 62 -9.28 -5.79 -18.27
CA ALA A 62 -8.58 -7.00 -17.82
C ALA A 62 -7.62 -6.67 -16.66
N LEU A 63 -6.91 -5.56 -16.75
CA LEU A 63 -5.99 -5.10 -15.71
C LEU A 63 -6.72 -4.44 -14.52
N GLY A 64 -8.01 -4.16 -14.60
CA GLY A 64 -8.77 -3.48 -13.56
C GLY A 64 -8.32 -2.03 -13.30
N VAL A 65 -7.70 -1.40 -14.30
CA VAL A 65 -7.28 0.01 -14.25
C VAL A 65 -8.13 0.84 -15.23
N GLY A 66 -8.41 2.08 -14.93
CA GLY A 66 -9.13 2.95 -15.84
C GLY A 66 -8.30 3.30 -17.09
N LEU A 67 -8.93 3.46 -18.26
CA LEU A 67 -8.25 3.90 -19.49
C LEU A 67 -7.37 5.16 -19.27
N PRO A 68 -7.80 6.20 -18.52
CA PRO A 68 -6.94 7.34 -18.23
C PRO A 68 -5.59 6.93 -17.61
N ALA A 69 -5.59 6.00 -16.65
CA ALA A 69 -4.38 5.52 -16.00
C ALA A 69 -3.40 4.80 -16.95
N LEU A 70 -3.89 4.23 -18.06
CA LEU A 70 -3.03 3.62 -19.08
C LEU A 70 -2.43 4.66 -20.04
N VAL A 71 -3.12 5.78 -20.30
CA VAL A 71 -2.72 6.78 -21.32
C VAL A 71 -2.01 7.99 -20.72
N GLU A 72 -2.10 8.19 -19.40
CA GLU A 72 -1.32 9.22 -18.71
C GLU A 72 0.17 8.95 -18.83
N SER A 73 0.93 9.96 -19.21
CA SER A 73 2.39 9.88 -19.20
C SER A 73 2.84 9.53 -17.77
N PRO A 74 3.85 8.65 -17.61
CA PRO A 74 4.43 8.38 -16.30
C PRO A 74 4.90 9.71 -15.70
N GLN A 75 4.13 10.28 -14.79
CA GLN A 75 4.62 11.40 -14.00
C GLN A 75 5.72 10.85 -13.10
N PRO A 76 6.90 11.49 -13.02
CA PRO A 76 7.86 11.14 -12.00
C PRO A 76 7.15 11.21 -10.66
N LYS A 77 7.09 10.11 -9.93
CA LYS A 77 6.51 10.14 -8.58
C LYS A 77 7.32 11.14 -7.79
N PRO A 78 6.74 12.26 -7.32
CA PRO A 78 7.50 13.29 -6.64
C PRO A 78 8.11 12.70 -5.37
N VAL A 79 9.39 13.00 -5.14
CA VAL A 79 10.00 12.73 -3.82
C VAL A 79 9.31 13.64 -2.81
N LYS A 80 8.57 13.03 -1.88
CA LYS A 80 7.91 13.77 -0.80
C LYS A 80 8.82 13.79 0.43
N VAL A 81 9.15 14.97 0.90
CA VAL A 81 9.97 15.17 2.10
C VAL A 81 9.09 15.76 3.19
N THR A 82 8.99 15.10 4.33
CA THR A 82 8.40 15.64 5.56
C THR A 82 9.54 16.09 6.45
N ARG A 83 9.63 17.38 6.73
CA ARG A 83 10.67 17.93 7.61
C ARG A 83 10.31 17.71 9.08
N ARG A 84 11.30 17.79 9.95
CA ARG A 84 11.09 17.68 11.39
C ARG A 84 10.02 18.67 11.88
N GLY A 85 8.97 18.13 12.52
CA GLY A 85 7.85 18.94 13.01
C GLY A 85 6.69 19.14 12.02
N GLU A 86 6.80 18.67 10.76
CA GLU A 86 5.75 18.78 9.75
C GLU A 86 4.87 17.53 9.66
N GLY A 87 5.21 16.44 10.36
CA GLY A 87 4.39 15.22 10.41
C GLY A 87 3.05 15.48 11.12
N ALA A 88 2.04 14.69 10.75
CA ALA A 88 0.71 14.75 11.36
C ALA A 88 0.70 14.03 12.72
N ALA A 89 0.53 14.78 13.81
CA ALA A 89 0.33 14.19 15.14
C ALA A 89 -1.11 13.67 15.23
N LEU A 90 -1.29 12.36 15.19
CA LEU A 90 -2.61 11.72 15.15
C LEU A 90 -2.98 11.06 16.50
N TRP A 91 -2.02 10.89 17.39
CA TRP A 91 -2.24 10.42 18.74
C TRP A 91 -1.52 11.32 19.76
N HIS A 92 -2.17 11.53 20.91
CA HIS A 92 -1.63 12.27 22.04
C HIS A 92 -1.88 11.48 23.32
N GLY A 93 -0.82 11.19 24.07
CA GLY A 93 -0.87 10.57 25.37
C GLY A 93 -1.26 11.57 26.47
N GLU A 94 -1.84 11.07 27.55
CA GLU A 94 -2.26 11.89 28.70
C GLU A 94 -1.07 12.56 29.40
N SER A 95 0.10 11.91 29.35
CA SER A 95 1.36 12.42 29.94
C SER A 95 2.24 13.21 28.97
N GLY A 96 1.73 13.46 27.73
CA GLY A 96 2.40 14.30 26.75
C GLY A 96 3.11 13.53 25.63
N GLY A 97 2.95 12.23 25.56
CA GLY A 97 3.40 11.44 24.42
C GLY A 97 2.63 11.74 23.15
N ARG A 98 3.14 11.29 22.01
CA ARG A 98 2.51 11.50 20.70
C ARG A 98 2.94 10.45 19.68
N GLY A 99 1.99 10.08 18.81
CA GLY A 99 2.22 9.32 17.59
C GLY A 99 2.10 10.24 16.38
N VAL A 100 3.17 10.35 15.62
CA VAL A 100 3.28 11.26 14.47
C VAL A 100 3.47 10.46 13.20
N LEU A 101 2.53 10.56 12.25
CA LEU A 101 2.69 10.01 10.91
C LEU A 101 3.67 10.91 10.14
N VAL A 102 4.85 10.40 9.81
CA VAL A 102 5.93 11.17 9.16
C VAL A 102 6.03 10.91 7.67
N ALA A 103 5.63 9.73 7.20
CA ALA A 103 5.58 9.41 5.77
C ALA A 103 4.57 8.31 5.50
N GLY A 104 4.05 8.28 4.28
CA GLY A 104 3.18 7.21 3.82
C GLY A 104 3.20 7.07 2.30
N THR A 105 2.95 5.86 1.80
CA THR A 105 2.77 5.57 0.38
C THR A 105 1.30 5.68 -0.01
N GLU A 106 1.04 5.69 -1.32
CA GLU A 106 -0.31 5.69 -1.86
C GLU A 106 -0.84 4.26 -2.03
N ARG A 107 -2.18 4.15 -2.10
CA ARG A 107 -2.89 2.89 -2.38
C ARG A 107 -2.43 2.22 -3.67
N PRO A 108 -2.62 0.89 -3.85
CA PRO A 108 -3.41 -0.02 -2.99
C PRO A 108 -2.64 -0.58 -1.79
N ASP A 109 -1.32 -0.72 -1.86
CA ASP A 109 -0.50 -1.24 -0.78
C ASP A 109 0.13 -0.07 -0.04
N VAL A 110 -0.40 0.21 1.15
CA VAL A 110 0.02 1.37 1.94
C VAL A 110 1.12 0.96 2.89
N VAL A 111 2.19 1.75 2.91
CA VAL A 111 3.23 1.69 3.95
C VAL A 111 3.23 3.04 4.66
N GLU A 112 3.08 3.02 5.96
CA GLU A 112 3.15 4.19 6.82
C GLU A 112 4.39 4.14 7.69
N LEU A 113 5.02 5.28 7.90
CA LEU A 113 6.12 5.45 8.83
C LEU A 113 5.72 6.43 9.92
N TRP A 114 5.80 5.97 11.16
CA TRP A 114 5.45 6.70 12.36
C TRP A 114 6.65 6.98 13.25
N ASP A 115 6.65 8.13 13.91
CA ASP A 115 7.54 8.51 14.98
C ASP A 115 6.74 8.62 16.28
N TRP A 116 6.98 7.69 17.20
CA TRP A 116 6.29 7.59 18.47
C TRP A 116 7.17 8.05 19.62
N THR A 117 6.59 8.87 20.49
CA THR A 117 7.17 9.22 21.79
C THR A 117 6.13 8.89 22.86
N LEU A 118 6.47 8.05 23.83
CA LEU A 118 5.67 7.78 25.01
C LEU A 118 6.32 8.46 26.20
N ALA A 119 5.63 9.40 26.83
CA ALA A 119 6.04 9.95 28.13
C ALA A 119 5.90 8.89 29.23
N PRO A 120 6.52 9.07 30.40
CA PRO A 120 6.33 8.18 31.55
C PRO A 120 4.85 7.95 31.86
N GLY A 121 4.42 6.69 31.91
CA GLY A 121 3.05 6.30 32.18
C GLY A 121 2.10 6.31 30.97
N ASP A 122 2.54 6.80 29.80
CA ASP A 122 1.70 6.71 28.60
C ASP A 122 1.49 5.26 28.14
N HIS A 123 0.29 5.02 27.68
CA HIS A 123 -0.14 3.75 27.11
C HIS A 123 -1.00 4.02 25.87
N HIS A 124 -0.70 3.31 24.78
CA HIS A 124 -1.49 3.30 23.56
C HIS A 124 -1.92 1.88 23.24
N ALA A 125 -3.22 1.67 23.09
CA ALA A 125 -3.79 0.39 22.66
C ALA A 125 -4.50 0.57 21.33
N THR A 126 -4.32 -0.43 20.45
CA THR A 126 -4.88 -0.47 19.12
C THR A 126 -5.67 -1.76 18.94
N GLU A 127 -6.89 -1.63 18.41
CA GLU A 127 -7.64 -2.77 17.90
C GLU A 127 -6.91 -3.41 16.71
N ALA A 128 -7.29 -4.65 16.36
CA ALA A 128 -6.73 -5.32 15.19
C ALA A 128 -6.99 -4.51 13.92
N HIS A 129 -5.94 -4.27 13.14
CA HIS A 129 -6.05 -3.67 11.81
C HIS A 129 -6.66 -4.63 10.78
N ALA A 130 -6.74 -4.21 9.53
CA ALA A 130 -7.22 -5.03 8.42
C ALA A 130 -6.40 -6.35 8.29
N PRO A 131 -7.04 -7.47 7.89
CA PRO A 131 -6.33 -8.73 7.71
C PRO A 131 -5.11 -8.61 6.79
N GLY A 132 -4.00 -9.20 7.21
CA GLY A 132 -2.73 -9.18 6.49
C GLY A 132 -1.85 -7.96 6.76
N THR A 133 -2.27 -7.03 7.62
CA THR A 133 -1.43 -5.93 8.11
C THR A 133 -0.22 -6.48 8.86
N LYS A 134 0.93 -5.90 8.60
CA LYS A 134 2.22 -6.25 9.23
C LYS A 134 2.88 -4.99 9.76
N GLU A 135 3.52 -5.14 10.92
CA GLU A 135 4.20 -4.03 11.56
C GLU A 135 5.65 -4.36 11.91
N LEU A 136 6.48 -3.34 11.80
CA LEU A 136 7.90 -3.37 12.16
C LEU A 136 8.17 -2.21 13.11
N LEU A 137 8.66 -2.52 14.30
CA LEU A 137 8.99 -1.53 15.31
C LEU A 137 10.46 -1.59 15.65
N GLN A 138 11.11 -0.43 15.82
CA GLN A 138 12.45 -0.31 16.38
C GLN A 138 12.45 0.73 17.49
N VAL A 139 12.92 0.35 18.68
CA VAL A 139 13.13 1.27 19.81
C VAL A 139 14.37 2.10 19.55
N LEU A 140 14.24 3.42 19.59
CA LEU A 140 15.32 4.38 19.36
C LEU A 140 15.89 4.95 20.66
N GLN A 141 15.05 5.02 21.71
CA GLN A 141 15.43 5.56 23.00
C GLN A 141 14.51 5.01 24.10
N GLY A 142 15.10 4.75 25.27
CA GLY A 142 14.36 4.25 26.44
C GLY A 142 13.96 2.81 26.31
N THR A 143 12.95 2.42 27.07
CA THR A 143 12.41 1.07 27.15
C THR A 143 10.91 1.15 27.02
N ILE A 144 10.30 0.26 26.24
CA ILE A 144 8.86 0.10 26.13
C ILE A 144 8.43 -1.30 26.49
N THR A 145 7.20 -1.42 26.97
CA THR A 145 6.51 -2.70 27.06
C THR A 145 5.51 -2.78 25.92
N MET A 146 5.59 -3.85 25.13
CA MET A 146 4.68 -4.14 24.04
C MET A 146 3.86 -5.38 24.38
N ALA A 147 2.56 -5.34 24.14
CA ALA A 147 1.69 -6.51 24.19
C ALA A 147 1.09 -6.77 22.81
N VAL A 148 1.12 -8.03 22.35
CA VAL A 148 0.44 -8.52 21.14
C VAL A 148 -0.24 -9.83 21.51
N ALA A 149 -1.56 -9.90 21.37
CA ALA A 149 -2.36 -10.99 21.86
C ALA A 149 -2.04 -11.30 23.35
N GLU A 150 -1.58 -12.51 23.66
CA GLU A 150 -1.23 -12.93 25.02
C GLU A 150 0.26 -12.73 25.37
N GLN A 151 1.06 -12.22 24.41
CA GLN A 151 2.51 -12.02 24.62
C GLN A 151 2.76 -10.60 25.12
N CYS A 152 3.58 -10.50 26.17
CA CYS A 152 4.08 -9.23 26.68
C CYS A 152 5.62 -9.25 26.58
N ILE A 153 6.18 -8.25 25.91
CA ILE A 153 7.60 -8.17 25.55
C ILE A 153 8.13 -6.82 26.03
N ILE A 154 9.28 -6.84 26.66
CA ILE A 154 10.04 -5.62 26.99
C ILE A 154 11.08 -5.41 25.90
N LEU A 155 11.17 -4.21 25.36
CA LEU A 155 12.09 -3.83 24.31
C LEU A 155 12.89 -2.60 24.75
N ASP A 156 14.21 -2.73 24.68
CA ASP A 156 15.17 -1.68 25.01
C ASP A 156 15.66 -0.95 23.73
N ALA A 157 16.29 0.20 23.92
CA ALA A 157 16.87 0.97 22.82
C ALA A 157 17.81 0.11 21.96
N GLY A 158 17.56 0.05 20.65
CA GLY A 158 18.26 -0.77 19.68
C GLY A 158 17.51 -2.05 19.30
N ASP A 159 16.59 -2.52 20.13
CA ASP A 159 15.78 -3.71 19.82
C ASP A 159 14.78 -3.42 18.71
N ALA A 160 14.48 -4.46 17.94
CA ALA A 160 13.48 -4.41 16.88
C ALA A 160 12.59 -5.66 16.92
N VAL A 161 11.32 -5.50 16.55
CA VAL A 161 10.34 -6.57 16.49
C VAL A 161 9.50 -6.46 15.22
N SER A 162 9.11 -7.60 14.66
CA SER A 162 8.09 -7.71 13.62
C SER A 162 6.90 -8.48 14.17
N PHE A 163 5.68 -8.00 13.91
CA PHE A 163 4.46 -8.63 14.42
C PHE A 163 3.28 -8.44 13.46
N PRO A 164 2.24 -9.32 13.57
CA PRO A 164 1.01 -9.17 12.81
C PRO A 164 0.20 -8.00 13.38
N GLY A 165 -0.04 -6.97 12.56
CA GLY A 165 -0.87 -5.81 12.93
C GLY A 165 -2.37 -6.10 12.91
N ASP A 166 -2.79 -7.24 12.34
CA ASP A 166 -4.17 -7.73 12.36
C ASP A 166 -4.54 -8.46 13.66
N MET A 167 -3.76 -8.23 14.72
CA MET A 167 -4.06 -8.61 16.10
C MET A 167 -4.06 -7.37 16.99
N ALA A 168 -4.92 -7.36 18.02
CA ALA A 168 -4.93 -6.30 19.01
C ALA A 168 -3.56 -6.21 19.71
N HIS A 169 -3.03 -5.00 19.83
CA HIS A 169 -1.71 -4.77 20.41
C HIS A 169 -1.64 -3.43 21.16
N SER A 170 -0.62 -3.28 21.99
CA SER A 170 -0.42 -2.04 22.74
C SER A 170 1.04 -1.76 23.02
N PHE A 171 1.34 -0.50 23.27
CA PHE A 171 2.64 0.01 23.67
C PHE A 171 2.51 0.82 24.95
N ALA A 172 3.40 0.63 25.90
CA ALA A 172 3.43 1.36 27.16
C ALA A 172 4.85 1.77 27.52
N ASN A 173 4.98 2.90 28.19
CA ASN A 173 6.22 3.30 28.84
C ASN A 173 6.06 3.22 30.37
N PRO A 174 6.50 2.13 31.01
CA PRO A 174 6.48 2.00 32.45
C PRO A 174 7.65 2.70 33.13
N GLY A 175 8.61 3.25 32.38
CA GLY A 175 9.80 3.90 32.87
C GLY A 175 9.57 5.30 33.40
N ALA A 176 10.63 5.92 33.94
CA ALA A 176 10.62 7.29 34.44
C ALA A 176 11.04 8.34 33.38
N GLU A 177 11.63 7.89 32.28
CA GLU A 177 12.11 8.73 31.19
C GLU A 177 11.29 8.50 29.92
N PRO A 178 11.17 9.48 29.00
CA PRO A 178 10.49 9.27 27.74
C PRO A 178 11.13 8.17 26.91
N ALA A 179 10.30 7.35 26.30
CA ALA A 179 10.70 6.34 25.32
C ALA A 179 10.29 6.77 23.90
N ARG A 180 11.13 6.45 22.91
CA ARG A 180 10.87 6.76 21.50
C ARG A 180 11.11 5.54 20.62
N PHE A 181 10.22 5.32 19.66
CA PHE A 181 10.37 4.24 18.68
C PHE A 181 9.86 4.67 17.31
N SER A 182 10.37 4.04 16.28
CA SER A 182 9.85 4.13 14.92
C SER A 182 8.97 2.92 14.64
N LEU A 183 7.84 3.12 13.97
CA LEU A 183 6.91 2.08 13.59
C LEU A 183 6.60 2.19 12.10
N ALA A 184 6.80 1.11 11.36
CA ALA A 184 6.34 0.97 9.99
C ALA A 184 5.14 0.03 9.96
N VAL A 185 4.03 0.48 9.35
CA VAL A 185 2.80 -0.28 9.18
C VAL A 185 2.61 -0.57 7.69
N PHE A 186 2.46 -1.83 7.32
CA PHE A 186 2.13 -2.25 5.96
C PHE A 186 0.69 -2.76 5.92
N GLU A 187 -0.16 -2.08 5.15
CA GLU A 187 -1.55 -2.46 4.91
C GLU A 187 -1.74 -2.86 3.44
N PRO A 188 -2.01 -4.14 3.15
CA PRO A 188 -2.22 -4.62 1.79
C PRO A 188 -3.62 -4.27 1.29
N GLY A 189 -3.75 -3.92 0.00
CA GLY A 189 -5.02 -3.85 -0.72
C GLY A 189 -6.01 -2.80 -0.21
N VAL A 190 -5.55 -1.70 0.39
CA VAL A 190 -6.41 -0.62 0.90
C VAL A 190 -7.29 -0.07 -0.22
N GLY A 191 -8.62 -0.21 -0.06
CA GLY A 191 -9.62 0.26 -1.03
C GLY A 191 -9.98 -0.74 -2.13
N SER A 192 -9.43 -1.96 -2.15
CA SER A 192 -9.76 -3.00 -3.12
C SER A 192 -11.02 -3.84 -2.77
N GLY A 193 -11.56 -3.69 -1.55
CA GLY A 193 -12.62 -4.55 -0.99
C GLY A 193 -14.04 -4.37 -1.52
N HIS A 194 -14.33 -3.42 -2.44
CA HIS A 194 -15.73 -3.12 -2.84
C HIS A 194 -16.19 -3.74 -4.16
N ARG A 195 -15.40 -4.58 -4.84
CA ARG A 195 -15.80 -5.18 -6.14
C ARG A 195 -16.24 -6.66 -6.08
N SER A 196 -16.01 -7.39 -5.01
CA SER A 196 -16.36 -8.82 -4.94
C SER A 196 -17.81 -9.11 -4.57
N GLU A 197 -18.56 -8.19 -3.97
CA GLU A 197 -19.93 -8.48 -3.53
C GLU A 197 -21.03 -8.17 -4.56
N MET A 198 -20.73 -7.46 -5.65
CA MET A 198 -21.74 -7.14 -6.67
C MET A 198 -21.88 -8.15 -7.82
N ALA A 199 -21.04 -9.18 -7.86
CA ALA A 199 -21.10 -10.22 -8.92
C ALA A 199 -21.96 -11.44 -8.57
N GLY A 200 -22.56 -11.50 -7.39
CA GLY A 200 -23.22 -12.69 -6.83
C GLY A 200 -24.76 -12.72 -6.83
N ASN A 201 -25.48 -11.74 -7.36
CA ASN A 201 -26.94 -11.78 -7.33
C ASN A 201 -27.58 -11.81 -8.75
N ARG A 202 -27.61 -12.98 -9.37
CA ARG A 202 -28.59 -13.26 -10.43
C ARG A 202 -29.88 -13.75 -9.77
N PRO A 203 -31.02 -13.09 -9.95
CA PRO A 203 -32.30 -13.63 -9.47
C PRO A 203 -32.64 -14.89 -10.23
N GLY A 204 -32.90 -15.96 -9.47
CA GLY A 204 -33.24 -17.27 -10.01
C GLY A 204 -34.56 -17.25 -10.75
N GLU A 205 -34.58 -18.00 -11.84
CA GLU A 205 -35.79 -18.51 -12.48
C GLU A 205 -36.61 -19.33 -11.48
N ARG A 206 -37.90 -19.06 -11.42
CA ARG A 206 -38.87 -19.92 -10.77
C ARG A 206 -39.49 -20.88 -11.80
N PRO A 207 -39.87 -22.06 -11.38
CA PRO A 207 -40.53 -23.07 -12.22
C PRO A 207 -41.94 -22.69 -12.67
#